data_f7b589639bc356beba890d85513c9b3c
#
_entry.id   f7b589639bc356beba890d85513c9b3c
#
_cell.length_a   1.000
_cell.length_b   1.000
_cell.length_c   1.000
_cell.angle_alpha   90.00
_cell.angle_beta   90.00
_cell.angle_gamma   90.00
#
_symmetry.space_group_name_H-M   'P 1'
#
loop_
_entity.id
_entity.type
_entity.pdbx_description
1 polymer ?
#
loop_
_entity_poly.entity_id
_entity_poly.type
_entity_poly.pdbx_seq_one_letter_code
_entity_poly.pdbx_strand_id
1 'polypeptide(L)'
;MISSSIIRSSRRLAGTASAQSRRCASSSAARATRATAEESKRYVALMAAATATGLGLFATTREHEANNAQCLFGRSDSAAKKVEDKFATYWPRNIMILFGPPGAGKGTHGPKIEDLLGLPQLSTGDMLRAAVAAKTEVGLKAAAVMKAGGLVSDDIVIGIIRDRIKEEDCKFGFILDGFPRTLVQAKALDKLLKEEGACVTKVVELQVPDEVLEERICGRWIHKKSGRSYHVKFAPPKSMKVDGSGKPVPESMKDDETGEPLMQRPDDTASALKKRLASYHNETVPILNHYQPNGVVSGVNANQGMDGVWGEVLGALERGGK
;
A
#
# COMPACT_ATOMS: atom_id res chain seq x y z
N MET A 1 -8.35 60.64 30.33
CA MET A 1 -7.43 59.55 30.65
C MET A 1 -8.15 58.39 31.37
N ILE A 2 -9.21 57.79 30.78
CA ILE A 2 -9.90 56.63 31.35
C ILE A 2 -10.35 55.78 30.16
N SER A 3 -9.42 55.18 29.43
CA SER A 3 -9.81 54.26 28.33
C SER A 3 -8.79 53.13 28.01
N SER A 4 -7.69 53.01 28.77
CA SER A 4 -6.64 52.01 28.43
C SER A 4 -6.51 50.84 29.43
N SER A 5 -7.27 50.84 30.55
CA SER A 5 -7.21 49.78 31.57
C SER A 5 -8.23 48.66 31.37
N ILE A 6 -9.32 48.92 30.66
CA ILE A 6 -10.42 47.93 30.46
C ILE A 6 -10.05 46.93 29.34
N ILE A 7 -9.24 47.31 28.34
CA ILE A 7 -8.89 46.45 27.22
C ILE A 7 -7.80 45.40 27.59
N ARG A 8 -7.02 45.64 28.64
CA ARG A 8 -5.99 44.69 29.10
C ARG A 8 -6.54 43.53 29.96
N SER A 9 -7.65 43.74 30.62
CA SER A 9 -8.31 42.72 31.46
C SER A 9 -9.01 41.63 30.63
N SER A 10 -9.67 42.02 29.53
CA SER A 10 -10.40 41.08 28.67
C SER A 10 -9.50 40.14 27.84
N ARG A 11 -8.26 40.54 27.52
CA ARG A 11 -7.29 39.67 26.81
C ARG A 11 -6.66 38.58 27.68
N ARG A 12 -6.61 38.77 29.02
CA ARG A 12 -6.08 37.72 29.91
C ARG A 12 -7.07 36.58 30.17
N LEU A 13 -8.38 36.90 30.22
CA LEU A 13 -9.42 35.90 30.45
C LEU A 13 -9.70 35.01 29.19
N ALA A 14 -9.51 35.55 27.99
CA ALA A 14 -9.67 34.78 26.76
C ALA A 14 -8.51 33.77 26.50
N GLY A 15 -7.31 34.07 27.01
CA GLY A 15 -6.14 33.21 26.87
C GLY A 15 -6.19 31.94 27.74
N THR A 16 -6.76 32.03 28.93
CA THR A 16 -6.83 30.88 29.87
C THR A 16 -7.95 29.90 29.51
N ALA A 17 -9.08 30.34 28.95
CA ALA A 17 -10.17 29.49 28.52
C ALA A 17 -9.75 28.63 27.27
N SER A 18 -8.96 29.21 26.35
CA SER A 18 -8.46 28.51 25.16
C SER A 18 -7.43 27.41 25.48
N ALA A 19 -6.59 27.63 26.51
CA ALA A 19 -5.58 26.65 26.91
C ALA A 19 -6.18 25.44 27.67
N GLN A 20 -7.24 25.69 28.44
CA GLN A 20 -7.92 24.66 29.21
C GLN A 20 -8.82 23.78 28.33
N SER A 21 -9.48 24.38 27.33
CA SER A 21 -10.26 23.66 26.31
C SER A 21 -9.38 22.72 25.44
N ARG A 22 -8.18 23.19 25.05
CA ARG A 22 -7.24 22.35 24.27
C ARG A 22 -6.64 21.19 25.09
N ARG A 23 -6.44 21.36 26.41
CA ARG A 23 -5.97 20.27 27.29
C ARG A 23 -7.06 19.23 27.58
N CYS A 24 -8.32 19.60 27.67
CA CYS A 24 -9.41 18.63 27.80
C CYS A 24 -9.66 17.84 26.51
N ALA A 25 -9.61 18.49 25.34
CA ALA A 25 -9.77 17.80 24.06
C ALA A 25 -8.65 16.80 23.77
N SER A 26 -7.38 17.14 24.11
CA SER A 26 -6.25 16.22 23.94
C SER A 26 -6.27 15.03 24.91
N SER A 27 -6.82 15.22 26.13
CA SER A 27 -6.91 14.13 27.11
C SER A 27 -8.07 13.18 26.82
N SER A 28 -9.17 13.65 26.22
CA SER A 28 -10.29 12.79 25.81
C SER A 28 -9.98 11.97 24.55
N ALA A 29 -9.28 12.54 23.57
CA ALA A 29 -8.83 11.80 22.39
C ALA A 29 -7.78 10.72 22.74
N ALA A 30 -6.84 11.04 23.62
CA ALA A 30 -5.84 10.05 24.09
C ALA A 30 -6.45 8.96 24.98
N ARG A 31 -7.58 9.22 25.67
CA ARG A 31 -8.35 8.19 26.39
C ARG A 31 -9.18 7.32 25.45
N ALA A 32 -9.79 7.89 24.41
CA ALA A 32 -10.55 7.13 23.43
C ALA A 32 -9.67 6.15 22.63
N THR A 33 -8.48 6.58 22.19
CA THR A 33 -7.54 5.72 21.47
C THR A 33 -6.92 4.63 22.36
N ARG A 34 -6.74 4.89 23.67
CA ARG A 34 -6.29 3.84 24.61
C ARG A 34 -7.41 2.83 24.92
N ALA A 35 -8.66 3.24 25.00
CA ALA A 35 -9.80 2.33 25.25
C ALA A 35 -9.98 1.35 24.08
N THR A 36 -9.91 1.81 22.82
CA THR A 36 -10.02 0.94 21.64
C THR A 36 -8.86 -0.04 21.49
N ALA A 37 -7.62 0.38 21.84
CA ALA A 37 -6.46 -0.51 21.82
C ALA A 37 -6.50 -1.58 22.93
N GLU A 38 -7.08 -1.26 24.07
CA GLU A 38 -7.25 -2.20 25.19
C GLU A 38 -8.41 -3.17 24.96
N GLU A 39 -9.49 -2.72 24.34
CA GLU A 39 -10.58 -3.59 23.87
C GLU A 39 -10.13 -4.56 22.79
N SER A 40 -9.35 -4.11 21.79
CA SER A 40 -8.76 -5.00 20.79
C SER A 40 -7.85 -6.07 21.41
N LYS A 41 -7.03 -5.69 22.39
CA LYS A 41 -6.17 -6.67 23.11
C LYS A 41 -7.00 -7.68 23.92
N ARG A 42 -8.10 -7.26 24.53
CA ARG A 42 -9.02 -8.16 25.23
C ARG A 42 -9.77 -9.11 24.29
N TYR A 43 -10.14 -8.64 23.09
CA TYR A 43 -10.76 -9.49 22.06
C TYR A 43 -9.79 -10.54 21.54
N VAL A 44 -8.53 -10.17 21.24
CA VAL A 44 -7.49 -11.11 20.84
C VAL A 44 -7.16 -12.11 21.96
N ALA A 45 -7.11 -11.65 23.22
CA ALA A 45 -6.88 -12.54 24.37
C ALA A 45 -8.06 -13.50 24.62
N LEU A 46 -9.31 -13.06 24.37
CA LEU A 46 -10.50 -13.91 24.50
C LEU A 46 -10.53 -14.99 23.40
N MET A 47 -10.12 -14.64 22.17
CA MET A 47 -10.02 -15.61 21.08
C MET A 47 -8.87 -16.60 21.28
N ALA A 48 -7.72 -16.17 21.84
CA ALA A 48 -6.62 -17.05 22.19
C ALA A 48 -6.96 -17.99 23.37
N ALA A 49 -7.76 -17.55 24.34
CA ALA A 49 -8.21 -18.37 25.44
C ALA A 49 -9.24 -19.44 25.00
N ALA A 50 -10.07 -19.13 24.01
CA ALA A 50 -11.03 -20.08 23.45
C ALA A 50 -10.36 -21.24 22.69
N THR A 51 -9.16 -21.00 22.12
CA THR A 51 -8.36 -22.05 21.47
C THR A 51 -7.54 -22.89 22.46
N ALA A 52 -7.14 -22.32 23.61
CA ALA A 52 -6.33 -23.01 24.61
C ALA A 52 -7.18 -23.97 25.53
N THR A 53 -8.46 -23.68 25.71
CA THR A 53 -9.37 -24.56 26.52
C THR A 53 -9.92 -25.76 25.77
N GLY A 54 -9.77 -25.79 24.41
CA GLY A 54 -10.18 -26.94 23.59
C GLY A 54 -9.19 -28.12 23.56
N LEU A 55 -7.98 -27.98 24.09
CA LEU A 55 -6.89 -28.97 23.96
C LEU A 55 -6.55 -29.72 25.26
N GLY A 56 -7.30 -29.51 26.34
CA GLY A 56 -6.93 -29.98 27.69
C GLY A 56 -7.73 -31.12 28.33
N LEU A 57 -8.67 -31.77 27.63
CA LEU A 57 -9.52 -32.79 28.30
C LEU A 57 -9.84 -34.00 27.42
N PHE A 58 -8.86 -34.69 26.84
CA PHE A 58 -9.06 -36.02 26.27
C PHE A 58 -7.80 -36.87 26.34
N ALA A 59 -7.52 -37.39 27.50
CA ALA A 59 -6.65 -38.54 27.67
C ALA A 59 -7.29 -39.49 28.67
N THR A 60 -8.31 -40.25 28.24
CA THR A 60 -8.68 -41.59 28.75
C THR A 60 -10.01 -42.00 28.11
N THR A 61 -9.98 -42.90 27.22
CA THR A 61 -10.83 -44.03 26.86
C THR A 61 -10.70 -44.33 25.36
N ARG A 62 -9.88 -45.27 25.07
CA ARG A 62 -9.65 -45.84 23.73
C ARG A 62 -10.76 -46.83 23.44
N GLU A 63 -11.43 -46.69 22.31
CA GLU A 63 -12.15 -47.65 21.49
C GLU A 63 -13.62 -47.33 21.14
N HIS A 64 -14.31 -46.39 21.80
CA HIS A 64 -15.68 -46.00 21.36
C HIS A 64 -15.75 -44.63 20.66
N GLU A 65 -14.65 -43.92 20.54
CA GLU A 65 -14.61 -42.52 20.05
C GLU A 65 -14.25 -42.37 18.57
N ALA A 66 -13.74 -43.37 17.88
CA ALA A 66 -13.35 -43.27 16.47
C ALA A 66 -14.53 -42.98 15.52
N ASN A 67 -15.73 -43.40 15.85
CA ASN A 67 -16.92 -43.14 15.03
C ASN A 67 -17.61 -41.79 15.32
N ASN A 68 -17.37 -41.20 16.50
CA ASN A 68 -17.97 -39.89 16.85
C ASN A 68 -17.11 -38.71 16.41
N ALA A 69 -15.78 -38.88 16.29
CA ALA A 69 -14.87 -37.87 15.82
C ALA A 69 -15.11 -37.54 14.34
N GLN A 70 -15.45 -38.52 13.53
CA GLN A 70 -15.74 -38.34 12.10
C GLN A 70 -17.03 -37.54 11.83
N CYS A 71 -18.00 -37.58 12.74
CA CYS A 71 -19.23 -36.76 12.67
C CYS A 71 -19.03 -35.32 13.16
N LEU A 72 -18.07 -35.07 14.05
CA LEU A 72 -17.77 -33.71 14.56
C LEU A 72 -16.89 -32.91 13.59
N PHE A 73 -15.91 -33.54 12.94
CA PHE A 73 -15.05 -32.87 11.94
C PHE A 73 -15.80 -32.57 10.63
N GLY A 74 -16.69 -33.42 10.17
CA GLY A 74 -17.50 -33.18 8.97
C GLY A 74 -18.53 -32.04 9.09
N ARG A 75 -18.90 -31.66 10.34
CA ARG A 75 -19.78 -30.49 10.59
C ARG A 75 -19.02 -29.16 10.71
N SER A 76 -17.74 -29.18 11.03
CA SER A 76 -16.94 -27.97 11.19
C SER A 76 -16.66 -27.28 9.84
N ASP A 77 -16.36 -28.03 8.78
CA ASP A 77 -16.02 -27.46 7.47
C ASP A 77 -17.19 -26.73 6.82
N SER A 78 -18.42 -27.27 6.96
CA SER A 78 -19.62 -26.62 6.42
C SER A 78 -20.02 -25.37 7.22
N ALA A 79 -19.76 -25.34 8.53
CA ALA A 79 -20.04 -24.20 9.38
C ALA A 79 -18.95 -23.11 9.18
N ALA A 80 -17.69 -23.49 9.09
CA ALA A 80 -16.59 -22.58 8.77
C ALA A 80 -16.80 -21.94 7.39
N LYS A 81 -17.14 -22.72 6.37
CA LYS A 81 -17.45 -22.23 5.04
C LYS A 81 -18.65 -21.28 5.03
N LYS A 82 -19.72 -21.56 5.77
CA LYS A 82 -20.86 -20.63 5.92
C LYS A 82 -20.51 -19.32 6.62
N VAL A 83 -19.57 -19.36 7.56
CA VAL A 83 -19.05 -18.16 8.23
C VAL A 83 -18.19 -17.38 7.25
N GLU A 84 -17.29 -18.04 6.50
CA GLU A 84 -16.48 -17.41 5.45
C GLU A 84 -17.34 -16.79 4.35
N ASP A 85 -18.36 -17.46 3.87
CA ASP A 85 -19.31 -16.94 2.87
C ASP A 85 -20.07 -15.71 3.40
N LYS A 86 -20.45 -15.69 4.68
CA LYS A 86 -21.05 -14.52 5.32
C LYS A 86 -20.05 -13.38 5.46
N PHE A 87 -18.81 -13.65 5.89
CA PHE A 87 -17.77 -12.64 5.95
C PHE A 87 -17.46 -12.04 4.56
N ALA A 88 -17.36 -12.85 3.53
CA ALA A 88 -17.19 -12.38 2.15
C ALA A 88 -18.36 -11.50 1.67
N THR A 89 -19.58 -11.74 2.15
CA THR A 89 -20.76 -10.94 1.82
C THR A 89 -20.78 -9.59 2.55
N TYR A 90 -20.35 -9.55 3.82
CA TYR A 90 -20.35 -8.32 4.64
C TYR A 90 -19.06 -7.50 4.47
N TRP A 91 -17.93 -8.12 4.14
CA TRP A 91 -16.65 -7.48 3.85
C TRP A 91 -16.13 -7.92 2.50
N PRO A 92 -16.59 -7.28 1.41
CA PRO A 92 -16.06 -7.58 0.09
C PRO A 92 -14.55 -7.34 0.06
N ARG A 93 -13.84 -8.26 -0.58
CA ARG A 93 -12.38 -8.20 -0.76
C ARG A 93 -11.98 -6.85 -1.34
N ASN A 94 -11.14 -6.10 -0.65
CA ASN A 94 -10.77 -4.75 -1.05
C ASN A 94 -9.57 -4.79 -2.02
N ILE A 95 -9.83 -4.59 -3.30
CA ILE A 95 -8.82 -4.70 -4.35
C ILE A 95 -8.58 -3.32 -4.95
N MET A 96 -7.38 -2.80 -4.74
CA MET A 96 -7.00 -1.46 -5.15
C MET A 96 -5.92 -1.48 -6.22
N ILE A 97 -5.98 -0.50 -7.12
CA ILE A 97 -4.93 -0.23 -8.10
C ILE A 97 -4.34 1.14 -7.82
N LEU A 98 -3.03 1.21 -7.59
CA LEU A 98 -2.25 2.45 -7.61
C LEU A 98 -1.80 2.75 -9.03
N PHE A 99 -2.42 3.75 -9.63
CA PHE A 99 -2.20 4.16 -10.99
C PHE A 99 -1.36 5.45 -11.06
N GLY A 100 -0.57 5.60 -12.10
CA GLY A 100 0.21 6.82 -12.31
C GLY A 100 1.54 6.55 -13.02
N PRO A 101 2.15 7.59 -13.63
CA PRO A 101 3.39 7.47 -14.38
C PRO A 101 4.57 7.02 -13.50
N PRO A 102 5.68 6.58 -14.10
CA PRO A 102 6.92 6.36 -13.36
C PRO A 102 7.36 7.67 -12.68
N GLY A 103 7.71 7.62 -11.39
CA GLY A 103 8.04 8.83 -10.62
C GLY A 103 6.85 9.54 -9.96
N ALA A 104 5.60 9.09 -10.13
CA ALA A 104 4.41 9.71 -9.53
C ALA A 104 4.34 9.58 -7.99
N GLY A 105 5.16 8.73 -7.36
CA GLY A 105 5.17 8.55 -5.90
C GLY A 105 4.43 7.30 -5.41
N LYS A 106 4.06 6.37 -6.28
CA LYS A 106 3.40 5.09 -5.90
C LYS A 106 4.15 4.35 -4.81
N GLY A 107 5.46 4.18 -4.95
CA GLY A 107 6.31 3.51 -3.94
C GLY A 107 6.52 4.31 -2.65
N THR A 108 6.09 5.57 -2.57
CA THR A 108 6.12 6.39 -1.35
C THR A 108 4.80 6.29 -0.59
N HIS A 109 3.68 6.28 -1.30
CA HIS A 109 2.35 6.27 -0.71
C HIS A 109 1.79 4.86 -0.55
N GLY A 110 2.21 3.90 -1.39
CA GLY A 110 1.78 2.50 -1.31
C GLY A 110 2.00 1.85 0.05
N PRO A 111 3.23 1.89 0.62
CA PRO A 111 3.48 1.36 1.97
C PRO A 111 2.63 2.03 3.05
N LYS A 112 2.37 3.35 2.94
CA LYS A 112 1.48 4.05 3.87
C LYS A 112 0.03 3.59 3.78
N ILE A 113 -0.44 3.24 2.57
CA ILE A 113 -1.79 2.67 2.38
C ILE A 113 -1.83 1.24 2.90
N GLU A 114 -0.76 0.46 2.68
CA GLU A 114 -0.59 -0.89 3.24
C GLU A 114 -0.69 -0.87 4.76
N ASP A 115 0.07 0.01 5.44
CA ASP A 115 0.02 0.19 6.89
C ASP A 115 -1.36 0.63 7.40
N LEU A 116 -2.05 1.49 6.64
CA LEU A 116 -3.36 2.02 7.00
C LEU A 116 -4.47 0.98 6.88
N LEU A 117 -4.46 0.20 5.80
CA LEU A 117 -5.54 -0.73 5.45
C LEU A 117 -5.24 -2.18 5.87
N GLY A 118 -3.99 -2.51 6.22
CA GLY A 118 -3.55 -3.87 6.47
C GLY A 118 -3.60 -4.78 5.23
N LEU A 119 -3.48 -4.20 4.03
CA LEU A 119 -3.53 -4.91 2.76
C LEU A 119 -2.14 -4.96 2.13
N PRO A 120 -1.64 -6.11 1.66
CA PRO A 120 -0.31 -6.21 1.06
C PRO A 120 -0.21 -5.43 -0.24
N GLN A 121 0.90 -4.71 -0.43
CA GLN A 121 1.23 -4.04 -1.68
C GLN A 121 1.94 -4.99 -2.63
N LEU A 122 1.34 -5.28 -3.77
CA LEU A 122 1.87 -6.14 -4.82
C LEU A 122 2.51 -5.28 -5.93
N SER A 123 3.81 -4.99 -5.78
CA SER A 123 4.57 -4.27 -6.82
C SER A 123 5.11 -5.23 -7.87
N THR A 124 4.51 -5.23 -9.06
CA THR A 124 4.99 -6.09 -10.17
C THR A 124 6.43 -5.79 -10.56
N GLY A 125 6.84 -4.52 -10.48
CA GLY A 125 8.21 -4.13 -10.76
C GLY A 125 9.20 -4.74 -9.76
N ASP A 126 8.85 -4.81 -8.47
CA ASP A 126 9.71 -5.40 -7.45
C ASP A 126 9.73 -6.92 -7.53
N MET A 127 8.59 -7.56 -7.81
CA MET A 127 8.53 -9.00 -8.05
C MET A 127 9.39 -9.41 -9.25
N LEU A 128 9.33 -8.68 -10.37
CA LEU A 128 10.19 -8.93 -11.54
C LEU A 128 11.66 -8.68 -11.22
N ARG A 129 12.02 -7.64 -10.47
CA ARG A 129 13.39 -7.39 -10.03
C ARG A 129 13.91 -8.49 -9.11
N ALA A 130 13.09 -9.00 -8.22
CA ALA A 130 13.42 -10.16 -7.38
C ALA A 130 13.66 -11.42 -8.22
N ALA A 131 12.81 -11.68 -9.21
CA ALA A 131 12.99 -12.80 -10.16
C ALA A 131 14.30 -12.67 -10.96
N VAL A 132 14.65 -11.45 -11.41
CA VAL A 132 15.94 -11.17 -12.09
C VAL A 132 17.12 -11.43 -11.16
N ALA A 133 17.05 -10.97 -9.90
CA ALA A 133 18.10 -11.17 -8.90
C ALA A 133 18.28 -12.65 -8.56
N ALA A 134 17.19 -13.41 -8.49
CA ALA A 134 17.18 -14.85 -8.27
C ALA A 134 17.55 -15.67 -9.53
N LYS A 135 17.76 -15.00 -10.68
CA LYS A 135 18.07 -15.63 -11.97
C LYS A 135 17.07 -16.72 -12.37
N THR A 136 15.80 -16.53 -12.05
CA THR A 136 14.74 -17.44 -12.51
C THR A 136 14.58 -17.36 -14.04
N GLU A 137 13.96 -18.36 -14.66
CA GLU A 137 13.69 -18.34 -16.11
C GLU A 137 12.90 -17.09 -16.53
N VAL A 138 11.89 -16.72 -15.74
CA VAL A 138 11.11 -15.51 -15.90
C VAL A 138 11.98 -14.26 -15.75
N GLY A 139 12.85 -14.23 -14.73
CA GLY A 139 13.77 -13.12 -14.48
C GLY A 139 14.76 -12.92 -15.63
N LEU A 140 15.31 -13.98 -16.19
CA LEU A 140 16.23 -13.90 -17.33
C LEU A 140 15.55 -13.32 -18.58
N LYS A 141 14.31 -13.73 -18.86
CA LYS A 141 13.51 -13.18 -19.97
C LYS A 141 13.14 -11.70 -19.75
N ALA A 142 12.86 -11.31 -18.52
CA ALA A 142 12.46 -9.95 -18.16
C ALA A 142 13.65 -8.96 -18.10
N ALA A 143 14.85 -9.42 -17.77
CA ALA A 143 16.01 -8.56 -17.46
C ALA A 143 16.37 -7.56 -18.58
N ALA A 144 16.45 -8.02 -19.82
CA ALA A 144 16.82 -7.19 -20.97
C ALA A 144 15.74 -6.14 -21.27
N VAL A 145 14.46 -6.54 -21.22
CA VAL A 145 13.31 -5.68 -21.49
C VAL A 145 13.20 -4.59 -20.41
N MET A 146 13.34 -4.96 -19.14
CA MET A 146 13.29 -4.00 -18.02
C MET A 146 14.43 -2.99 -18.08
N LYS A 147 15.66 -3.42 -18.41
CA LYS A 147 16.82 -2.50 -18.56
C LYS A 147 16.59 -1.49 -19.70
N ALA A 148 15.92 -1.91 -20.77
CA ALA A 148 15.57 -1.04 -21.89
C ALA A 148 14.37 -0.12 -21.59
N GLY A 149 13.69 -0.25 -20.44
CA GLY A 149 12.50 0.49 -20.06
C GLY A 149 11.22 0.03 -20.77
N GLY A 150 11.23 -1.16 -21.40
CA GLY A 150 10.08 -1.77 -22.07
C GLY A 150 9.15 -2.50 -21.11
N LEU A 151 8.00 -2.97 -21.63
CA LEU A 151 7.06 -3.83 -20.91
C LEU A 151 7.42 -5.31 -21.12
N VAL A 152 7.39 -6.06 -20.02
CA VAL A 152 7.50 -7.53 -20.06
C VAL A 152 6.21 -8.11 -20.62
N SER A 153 6.26 -9.26 -21.28
CA SER A 153 5.08 -9.86 -21.92
C SER A 153 3.94 -10.08 -20.93
N ASP A 154 2.72 -9.84 -21.39
CA ASP A 154 1.50 -9.88 -20.55
C ASP A 154 1.34 -11.24 -19.86
N ASP A 155 1.59 -12.35 -20.55
CA ASP A 155 1.46 -13.71 -20.01
C ASP A 155 2.34 -13.93 -18.78
N ILE A 156 3.58 -13.43 -18.82
CA ILE A 156 4.51 -13.54 -17.69
C ILE A 156 3.99 -12.76 -16.49
N VAL A 157 3.57 -11.52 -16.72
CA VAL A 157 3.11 -10.64 -15.63
C VAL A 157 1.80 -11.15 -15.03
N ILE A 158 0.86 -11.57 -15.87
CA ILE A 158 -0.42 -12.16 -15.43
C ILE A 158 -0.16 -13.45 -14.63
N GLY A 159 0.80 -14.29 -15.07
CA GLY A 159 1.18 -15.49 -14.33
C GLY A 159 1.66 -15.18 -12.93
N ILE A 160 2.59 -14.25 -12.78
CA ILE A 160 3.13 -13.82 -11.48
C ILE A 160 2.01 -13.29 -10.57
N ILE A 161 1.12 -12.45 -11.10
CA ILE A 161 0.00 -11.90 -10.32
C ILE A 161 -0.98 -12.99 -9.91
N ARG A 162 -1.34 -13.89 -10.82
CA ARG A 162 -2.25 -15.02 -10.54
C ARG A 162 -1.77 -15.88 -9.36
N ASP A 163 -0.46 -16.15 -9.31
CA ASP A 163 0.10 -16.96 -8.24
C ASP A 163 0.14 -16.17 -6.92
N ARG A 164 0.52 -14.89 -6.97
CA ARG A 164 0.66 -14.04 -5.79
C ARG A 164 -0.68 -13.71 -5.10
N ILE A 165 -1.75 -13.47 -5.83
CA ILE A 165 -3.06 -13.13 -5.25
C ILE A 165 -3.75 -14.30 -4.53
N LYS A 166 -3.23 -15.53 -4.68
CA LYS A 166 -3.71 -16.73 -3.99
C LYS A 166 -3.06 -16.94 -2.63
N GLU A 167 -2.03 -16.17 -2.29
CA GLU A 167 -1.38 -16.27 -1.00
C GLU A 167 -2.31 -15.79 0.13
N GLU A 168 -2.13 -16.32 1.33
CA GLU A 168 -3.04 -16.09 2.46
C GLU A 168 -3.17 -14.62 2.86
N ASP A 169 -2.10 -13.84 2.75
CA ASP A 169 -2.08 -12.41 3.05
C ASP A 169 -2.98 -11.58 2.11
N CYS A 170 -3.28 -12.10 0.91
CA CYS A 170 -4.17 -11.47 -0.06
C CYS A 170 -5.66 -11.82 0.14
N LYS A 171 -6.00 -12.62 1.15
CA LYS A 171 -7.38 -13.11 1.38
C LYS A 171 -8.39 -11.97 1.56
N PHE A 172 -8.03 -10.91 2.26
CA PHE A 172 -8.92 -9.76 2.53
C PHE A 172 -8.81 -8.64 1.49
N GLY A 173 -7.88 -8.75 0.57
CA GLY A 173 -7.62 -7.78 -0.49
C GLY A 173 -6.13 -7.51 -0.68
N PHE A 174 -5.82 -6.61 -1.60
CA PHE A 174 -4.46 -6.24 -1.93
C PHE A 174 -4.40 -4.93 -2.71
N ILE A 175 -3.22 -4.34 -2.77
CA ILE A 175 -2.93 -3.13 -3.52
C ILE A 175 -2.01 -3.49 -4.68
N LEU A 176 -2.45 -3.27 -5.92
CA LEU A 176 -1.64 -3.48 -7.12
C LEU A 176 -0.84 -2.21 -7.44
N ASP A 177 0.49 -2.31 -7.47
CA ASP A 177 1.38 -1.24 -7.92
C ASP A 177 2.09 -1.62 -9.22
N GLY A 178 1.87 -0.81 -10.25
CA GLY A 178 2.44 -1.02 -11.57
C GLY A 178 1.81 -2.17 -12.37
N PHE A 179 0.59 -2.56 -12.04
CA PHE A 179 -0.26 -3.51 -12.77
C PHE A 179 -1.74 -3.11 -12.59
N PRO A 180 -2.56 -3.22 -13.65
CA PRO A 180 -2.22 -3.54 -15.02
C PRO A 180 -1.51 -2.39 -15.75
N ARG A 181 -0.74 -2.70 -16.82
CA ARG A 181 -0.08 -1.71 -17.70
C ARG A 181 -0.61 -1.74 -19.13
N THR A 182 -1.36 -2.76 -19.48
CA THR A 182 -2.03 -2.89 -20.80
C THR A 182 -3.50 -3.22 -20.59
N LEU A 183 -4.33 -2.91 -21.58
CA LEU A 183 -5.76 -3.26 -21.55
C LEU A 183 -5.97 -4.79 -21.50
N VAL A 184 -5.04 -5.56 -22.10
CA VAL A 184 -5.06 -7.03 -22.04
C VAL A 184 -4.89 -7.51 -20.60
N GLN A 185 -3.92 -6.95 -19.88
CA GLN A 185 -3.70 -7.24 -18.46
C GLN A 185 -4.92 -6.87 -17.61
N ALA A 186 -5.56 -5.69 -17.86
CA ALA A 186 -6.74 -5.26 -17.13
C ALA A 186 -7.90 -6.26 -17.29
N LYS A 187 -8.19 -6.66 -18.51
CA LYS A 187 -9.23 -7.67 -18.80
C LYS A 187 -8.92 -9.04 -18.19
N ALA A 188 -7.64 -9.44 -18.19
CA ALA A 188 -7.23 -10.69 -17.58
C ALA A 188 -7.36 -10.64 -16.04
N LEU A 189 -7.02 -9.51 -15.42
CA LEU A 189 -7.24 -9.28 -14.00
C LEU A 189 -8.74 -9.38 -13.65
N ASP A 190 -9.60 -8.67 -14.37
CA ASP A 190 -11.05 -8.69 -14.13
C ASP A 190 -11.62 -10.10 -14.24
N LYS A 191 -11.12 -10.90 -15.22
CA LYS A 191 -11.53 -12.30 -15.37
C LYS A 191 -11.10 -13.13 -14.16
N LEU A 192 -9.85 -13.02 -13.72
CA LEU A 192 -9.33 -13.73 -12.55
C LEU A 192 -10.13 -13.39 -11.28
N LEU A 193 -10.40 -12.10 -11.06
CA LEU A 193 -11.16 -11.64 -9.90
C LEU A 193 -12.61 -12.12 -9.95
N LYS A 194 -13.23 -12.11 -11.12
CA LYS A 194 -14.60 -12.58 -11.31
C LYS A 194 -14.76 -14.07 -11.00
N GLU A 195 -13.76 -14.89 -11.33
CA GLU A 195 -13.73 -16.31 -10.99
C GLU A 195 -13.73 -16.53 -9.48
N GLU A 196 -13.19 -15.57 -8.70
CA GLU A 196 -13.16 -15.56 -7.23
C GLU A 196 -14.33 -14.76 -6.61
N GLY A 197 -15.31 -14.31 -7.41
CA GLY A 197 -16.43 -13.50 -6.94
C GLY A 197 -16.05 -12.09 -6.47
N ALA A 198 -14.91 -11.58 -6.93
CA ALA A 198 -14.36 -10.27 -6.56
C ALA A 198 -14.26 -9.33 -7.77
N CYS A 199 -14.03 -8.05 -7.51
CA CYS A 199 -13.78 -7.04 -8.54
C CYS A 199 -12.85 -5.96 -8.00
N VAL A 200 -12.29 -5.15 -8.89
CA VAL A 200 -11.52 -3.96 -8.51
C VAL A 200 -12.47 -2.98 -7.82
N THR A 201 -12.17 -2.64 -6.57
CA THR A 201 -12.98 -1.75 -5.74
C THR A 201 -12.57 -0.30 -5.85
N LYS A 202 -11.28 -0.04 -6.13
CA LYS A 202 -10.74 1.30 -6.20
C LYS A 202 -9.51 1.42 -7.10
N VAL A 203 -9.44 2.51 -7.85
CA VAL A 203 -8.27 2.92 -8.63
C VAL A 203 -7.88 4.32 -8.19
N VAL A 204 -6.71 4.46 -7.58
CA VAL A 204 -6.16 5.76 -7.16
C VAL A 204 -5.14 6.21 -8.20
N GLU A 205 -5.49 7.24 -8.95
CA GLU A 205 -4.63 7.81 -9.99
C GLU A 205 -3.81 8.97 -9.43
N LEU A 206 -2.48 8.80 -9.37
CA LEU A 206 -1.54 9.85 -9.00
C LEU A 206 -1.19 10.68 -10.25
N GLN A 207 -1.73 11.87 -10.36
CA GLN A 207 -1.56 12.76 -11.50
C GLN A 207 -0.35 13.65 -11.29
N VAL A 208 0.61 13.59 -12.22
CA VAL A 208 1.85 14.38 -12.22
C VAL A 208 2.17 14.82 -13.66
N PRO A 209 2.50 16.11 -13.90
CA PRO A 209 3.00 16.55 -15.20
C PRO A 209 4.33 15.89 -15.56
N ASP A 210 4.52 15.57 -16.84
CA ASP A 210 5.71 14.85 -17.31
C ASP A 210 7.01 15.63 -17.06
N GLU A 211 6.96 16.96 -17.05
CA GLU A 211 8.11 17.85 -16.90
C GLU A 211 8.84 17.66 -15.57
N VAL A 212 8.10 17.27 -14.50
CA VAL A 212 8.70 17.07 -13.17
C VAL A 212 9.17 15.63 -12.94
N LEU A 213 8.80 14.70 -13.81
CA LEU A 213 9.08 13.28 -13.62
C LEU A 213 10.54 12.93 -13.86
N GLU A 214 11.24 13.65 -14.75
CA GLU A 214 12.67 13.45 -15.00
C GLU A 214 13.49 13.77 -13.73
N GLU A 215 13.23 14.91 -13.09
CA GLU A 215 13.89 15.27 -11.83
C GLU A 215 13.61 14.23 -10.75
N ARG A 216 12.34 13.77 -10.63
CA ARG A 216 11.94 12.79 -9.63
C ARG A 216 12.58 11.41 -9.83
N ILE A 217 12.75 10.96 -11.05
CA ILE A 217 13.36 9.66 -11.35
C ILE A 217 14.87 9.70 -11.21
N CYS A 218 15.54 10.71 -11.79
CA CYS A 218 16.98 10.81 -11.75
C CYS A 218 17.53 11.10 -10.34
N GLY A 219 16.73 11.76 -9.50
CA GLY A 219 17.10 12.05 -8.10
C GLY A 219 16.71 10.95 -7.10
N ARG A 220 16.12 9.83 -7.54
CA ARG A 220 15.64 8.78 -6.67
C ARG A 220 16.75 7.86 -6.20
N TRP A 221 16.71 7.52 -4.91
CA TRP A 221 17.52 6.50 -4.25
C TRP A 221 16.62 5.56 -3.49
N ILE A 222 16.98 4.28 -3.43
CA ILE A 222 16.18 3.25 -2.76
C ILE A 222 17.02 2.38 -1.86
N HIS A 223 16.44 1.93 -0.76
CA HIS A 223 17.00 0.88 0.07
C HIS A 223 16.60 -0.49 -0.50
N LYS A 224 17.59 -1.32 -0.85
CA LYS A 224 17.38 -2.57 -1.61
C LYS A 224 16.47 -3.57 -0.89
N LYS A 225 16.60 -3.68 0.43
CA LYS A 225 15.88 -4.71 1.21
C LYS A 225 14.45 -4.29 1.57
N SER A 226 14.25 -3.05 2.04
CA SER A 226 12.94 -2.57 2.48
C SER A 226 12.12 -1.90 1.38
N GLY A 227 12.73 -1.57 0.23
CA GLY A 227 12.06 -0.80 -0.81
C GLY A 227 11.86 0.69 -0.50
N ARG A 228 12.26 1.18 0.70
CA ARG A 228 12.13 2.60 1.06
C ARG A 228 12.78 3.49 0.03
N SER A 229 12.09 4.56 -0.34
CA SER A 229 12.48 5.47 -1.39
C SER A 229 12.84 6.83 -0.82
N TYR A 230 13.99 7.34 -1.23
CA TYR A 230 14.52 8.65 -0.90
C TYR A 230 14.69 9.48 -2.17
N HIS A 231 14.82 10.79 -2.02
CA HIS A 231 15.07 11.68 -3.14
C HIS A 231 16.01 12.81 -2.73
N VAL A 232 17.01 13.08 -3.55
CA VAL A 232 18.05 14.07 -3.23
C VAL A 232 17.52 15.47 -2.92
N LYS A 233 16.35 15.84 -3.46
CA LYS A 233 15.73 17.17 -3.28
C LYS A 233 14.48 17.13 -2.41
N PHE A 234 13.58 16.15 -2.63
CA PHE A 234 12.24 16.15 -2.04
C PHE A 234 12.16 15.36 -0.72
N ALA A 235 13.02 14.35 -0.53
CA ALA A 235 13.10 13.52 0.64
C ALA A 235 14.52 13.00 0.84
N PRO A 236 15.49 13.88 1.16
CA PRO A 236 16.87 13.45 1.34
C PRO A 236 17.02 12.57 2.60
N PRO A 237 17.88 11.53 2.55
CA PRO A 237 18.20 10.79 3.75
C PRO A 237 19.01 11.68 4.71
N LYS A 238 18.86 11.47 6.00
CA LYS A 238 19.53 12.26 7.06
C LYS A 238 21.05 12.25 6.94
N SER A 239 21.60 11.18 6.40
CA SER A 239 23.03 10.98 6.20
C SER A 239 23.61 11.69 4.99
N MET A 240 22.75 12.23 4.08
CA MET A 240 23.19 12.81 2.81
C MET A 240 24.17 13.95 2.99
N LYS A 241 25.31 13.88 2.30
CA LYS A 241 26.26 14.97 2.12
C LYS A 241 26.32 15.34 0.64
N VAL A 242 26.56 16.59 0.39
CA VAL A 242 26.78 17.11 -0.98
C VAL A 242 28.24 17.44 -1.18
N ASP A 243 28.74 17.21 -2.39
CA ASP A 243 30.08 17.62 -2.79
C ASP A 243 30.13 19.12 -3.12
N GLY A 244 31.32 19.65 -3.47
CA GLY A 244 31.48 21.04 -3.85
C GLY A 244 30.73 21.46 -5.10
N SER A 245 30.16 20.53 -5.88
CA SER A 245 29.31 20.77 -7.05
C SER A 245 27.81 20.67 -6.74
N GLY A 246 27.43 20.43 -5.49
CA GLY A 246 26.04 20.26 -5.07
C GLY A 246 25.44 18.89 -5.39
N LYS A 247 26.25 17.90 -5.81
CA LYS A 247 25.79 16.54 -6.05
C LYS A 247 25.89 15.70 -4.77
N PRO A 248 24.97 14.72 -4.58
CA PRO A 248 25.05 13.83 -3.43
C PRO A 248 26.30 12.94 -3.50
N VAL A 249 27.01 12.82 -2.37
CA VAL A 249 28.13 11.88 -2.23
C VAL A 249 27.54 10.47 -2.04
N PRO A 250 27.78 9.52 -2.98
CA PRO A 250 27.13 8.21 -2.95
C PRO A 250 27.35 7.42 -1.65
N GLU A 251 28.54 7.51 -1.05
CA GLU A 251 28.90 6.85 0.21
C GLU A 251 28.12 7.36 1.43
N SER A 252 27.60 8.60 1.35
CA SER A 252 26.77 9.20 2.39
C SER A 252 25.30 8.83 2.28
N MET A 253 24.87 8.28 1.13
CA MET A 253 23.49 7.91 0.88
C MET A 253 23.15 6.61 1.60
N LYS A 254 22.61 6.72 2.82
CA LYS A 254 22.26 5.58 3.69
C LYS A 254 20.80 5.67 4.12
N ASP A 255 20.21 4.51 4.33
CA ASP A 255 18.85 4.37 4.84
C ASP A 255 18.73 4.88 6.27
N ASP A 256 17.73 5.68 6.56
CA ASP A 256 17.57 6.37 7.86
C ASP A 256 17.26 5.41 9.01
N GLU A 257 16.74 4.23 8.74
CA GLU A 257 16.38 3.25 9.77
C GLU A 257 17.46 2.19 9.98
N THR A 258 18.03 1.66 8.89
CA THR A 258 18.99 0.55 8.97
C THR A 258 20.43 1.01 8.86
N GLY A 259 20.71 2.22 8.35
CA GLY A 259 22.04 2.71 8.04
C GLY A 259 22.72 2.01 6.85
N GLU A 260 22.03 1.10 6.17
CA GLU A 260 22.53 0.40 4.99
C GLU A 260 22.63 1.35 3.78
N PRO A 261 23.52 1.07 2.81
CA PRO A 261 23.69 1.94 1.65
C PRO A 261 22.43 1.93 0.75
N LEU A 262 22.10 3.10 0.23
CA LEU A 262 21.07 3.28 -0.79
C LEU A 262 21.67 3.06 -2.17
N MET A 263 20.82 2.73 -3.13
CA MET A 263 21.20 2.53 -4.53
C MET A 263 20.23 3.22 -5.49
N GLN A 264 20.71 3.58 -6.66
CA GLN A 264 19.86 3.98 -7.78
C GLN A 264 19.50 2.74 -8.62
N ARG A 265 18.28 2.71 -9.15
CA ARG A 265 17.87 1.63 -10.07
C ARG A 265 18.57 1.79 -11.40
N PRO A 266 18.96 0.71 -12.08
CA PRO A 266 19.60 0.78 -13.40
C PRO A 266 18.71 1.41 -14.49
N ASP A 267 17.38 1.41 -14.28
CA ASP A 267 16.38 1.98 -15.18
C ASP A 267 15.94 3.41 -14.80
N ASP A 268 16.60 4.04 -13.80
CA ASP A 268 16.34 5.41 -13.38
C ASP A 268 17.21 6.42 -14.16
N THR A 269 17.11 6.37 -15.48
CA THR A 269 17.80 7.28 -16.41
C THR A 269 16.81 8.06 -17.26
N ALA A 270 17.18 9.27 -17.71
CA ALA A 270 16.33 10.10 -18.57
C ALA A 270 15.92 9.37 -19.87
N SER A 271 16.82 8.59 -20.46
CA SER A 271 16.53 7.85 -21.69
C SER A 271 15.53 6.71 -21.47
N ALA A 272 15.66 5.94 -20.38
CA ALA A 272 14.70 4.91 -20.03
C ALA A 272 13.36 5.53 -19.63
N LEU A 273 13.35 6.67 -18.92
CA LEU A 273 12.13 7.38 -18.55
C LEU A 273 11.30 7.77 -19.78
N LYS A 274 11.91 8.36 -20.82
CA LYS A 274 11.19 8.75 -22.04
C LYS A 274 10.45 7.56 -22.67
N LYS A 275 11.08 6.39 -22.74
CA LYS A 275 10.43 5.18 -23.25
C LYS A 275 9.29 4.71 -22.34
N ARG A 276 9.50 4.77 -21.02
CA ARG A 276 8.49 4.37 -20.02
C ARG A 276 7.27 5.29 -20.06
N LEU A 277 7.47 6.60 -20.26
CA LEU A 277 6.38 7.59 -20.41
C LEU A 277 5.61 7.35 -21.70
N ALA A 278 6.31 7.10 -22.82
CA ALA A 278 5.63 6.78 -24.08
C ALA A 278 4.76 5.51 -23.94
N SER A 279 5.27 4.43 -23.33
CA SER A 279 4.46 3.24 -23.05
C SER A 279 3.31 3.54 -22.08
N TYR A 280 3.54 4.36 -21.04
CA TYR A 280 2.51 4.75 -20.09
C TYR A 280 1.33 5.46 -20.79
N HIS A 281 1.61 6.48 -21.60
CA HIS A 281 0.56 7.22 -22.29
C HIS A 281 -0.17 6.39 -23.34
N ASN A 282 0.54 5.56 -24.09
CA ASN A 282 -0.05 4.80 -25.19
C ASN A 282 -0.80 3.56 -24.73
N GLU A 283 -0.31 2.86 -23.70
CA GLU A 283 -0.82 1.54 -23.32
C GLU A 283 -1.52 1.55 -21.94
N THR A 284 -1.03 2.39 -21.00
CA THR A 284 -1.49 2.34 -19.60
C THR A 284 -2.64 3.34 -19.35
N VAL A 285 -2.55 4.57 -19.85
CA VAL A 285 -3.62 5.57 -19.68
C VAL A 285 -4.98 5.07 -20.20
N PRO A 286 -5.09 4.35 -21.33
CA PRO A 286 -6.38 3.80 -21.79
C PRO A 286 -7.08 2.86 -20.80
N ILE A 287 -6.36 2.31 -19.83
CA ILE A 287 -6.94 1.45 -18.77
C ILE A 287 -7.88 2.25 -17.86
N LEU A 288 -7.62 3.54 -17.64
CA LEU A 288 -8.52 4.39 -16.85
C LEU A 288 -9.92 4.42 -17.46
N ASN A 289 -10.02 4.50 -18.79
CA ASN A 289 -11.29 4.45 -19.49
C ASN A 289 -12.03 3.11 -19.30
N HIS A 290 -11.30 2.02 -19.04
CA HIS A 290 -11.87 0.71 -18.76
C HIS A 290 -12.51 0.65 -17.35
N TYR A 291 -11.90 1.30 -16.35
CA TYR A 291 -12.41 1.31 -14.98
C TYR A 291 -13.33 2.50 -14.65
N GLN A 292 -13.25 3.59 -15.41
CA GLN A 292 -14.04 4.81 -15.16
C GLN A 292 -15.56 4.60 -15.16
N PRO A 293 -16.15 3.77 -16.05
CA PRO A 293 -17.59 3.51 -16.03
C PRO A 293 -18.08 2.87 -14.72
N ASN A 294 -17.20 2.17 -14.01
CA ASN A 294 -17.54 1.53 -12.74
C ASN A 294 -17.53 2.51 -11.54
N GLY A 295 -17.15 3.78 -11.75
CA GLY A 295 -17.08 4.80 -10.70
C GLY A 295 -15.99 4.57 -9.66
N VAL A 296 -15.02 3.69 -9.93
CA VAL A 296 -13.97 3.30 -8.97
C VAL A 296 -12.70 4.16 -9.08
N VAL A 297 -12.59 5.01 -10.10
CA VAL A 297 -11.40 5.84 -10.35
C VAL A 297 -11.46 7.14 -9.54
N SER A 298 -10.40 7.43 -8.81
CA SER A 298 -10.23 8.68 -8.05
C SER A 298 -8.88 9.32 -8.40
N GLY A 299 -8.89 10.52 -8.98
CA GLY A 299 -7.70 11.31 -9.26
C GLY A 299 -7.18 12.01 -8.01
N VAL A 300 -5.86 12.04 -7.87
CA VAL A 300 -5.08 12.69 -6.80
C VAL A 300 -4.01 13.54 -7.45
N ASN A 301 -3.96 14.83 -7.13
CA ASN A 301 -2.89 15.69 -7.59
C ASN A 301 -1.59 15.37 -6.84
N ALA A 302 -0.67 14.66 -7.48
CA ALA A 302 0.61 14.29 -6.91
C ALA A 302 1.75 15.30 -7.27
N ASN A 303 1.42 16.46 -7.84
CA ASN A 303 2.36 17.55 -8.08
C ASN A 303 2.33 18.58 -6.94
N GLN A 304 2.49 18.12 -5.71
CA GLN A 304 2.51 18.95 -4.50
C GLN A 304 3.39 18.30 -3.43
N GLY A 305 3.47 18.89 -2.24
CA GLY A 305 4.21 18.33 -1.11
C GLY A 305 3.63 16.98 -0.64
N MET A 306 4.49 16.12 -0.08
CA MET A 306 4.11 14.75 0.30
C MET A 306 2.90 14.68 1.23
N ASP A 307 2.76 15.61 2.18
CA ASP A 307 1.62 15.64 3.11
C ASP A 307 0.32 16.04 2.41
N GLY A 308 0.39 16.96 1.44
CA GLY A 308 -0.74 17.34 0.61
C GLY A 308 -1.23 16.16 -0.23
N VAL A 309 -0.30 15.48 -0.93
CA VAL A 309 -0.63 14.25 -1.67
C VAL A 309 -1.26 13.21 -0.77
N TRP A 310 -0.70 13.01 0.43
CA TRP A 310 -1.25 12.04 1.39
C TRP A 310 -2.67 12.39 1.83
N GLY A 311 -2.95 13.67 2.10
CA GLY A 311 -4.31 14.13 2.40
C GLY A 311 -5.31 13.84 1.28
N GLU A 312 -4.93 14.07 0.02
CA GLU A 312 -5.79 13.73 -1.13
C GLU A 312 -5.96 12.21 -1.32
N VAL A 313 -4.90 11.43 -1.08
CA VAL A 313 -4.98 9.95 -1.08
C VAL A 313 -5.98 9.48 -0.04
N LEU A 314 -5.92 9.97 1.20
CA LEU A 314 -6.91 9.63 2.23
C LEU A 314 -8.33 9.98 1.78
N GLY A 315 -8.55 11.18 1.25
CA GLY A 315 -9.86 11.56 0.71
C GLY A 315 -10.30 10.71 -0.49
N ALA A 316 -9.37 10.18 -1.30
CA ALA A 316 -9.68 9.23 -2.35
C ALA A 316 -10.05 7.85 -1.80
N LEU A 317 -9.43 7.42 -0.69
CA LEU A 317 -9.75 6.16 -0.02
C LEU A 317 -11.12 6.19 0.65
N GLU A 318 -11.51 7.32 1.24
CA GLU A 318 -12.82 7.51 1.89
C GLU A 318 -13.98 7.59 0.90
N ARG A 319 -13.75 8.12 -0.30
CA ARG A 319 -14.74 8.14 -1.37
C ARG A 319 -15.05 6.71 -1.79
N GLY A 320 -16.07 6.10 -1.21
CA GLY A 320 -16.53 4.76 -1.56
C GLY A 320 -16.91 4.70 -3.04
N GLY A 321 -16.45 3.68 -3.76
CA GLY A 321 -17.10 3.27 -4.99
C GLY A 321 -18.57 2.94 -4.65
N LYS A 322 -19.49 3.46 -5.44
CA LYS A 322 -20.92 3.17 -5.30
C LYS A 322 -21.21 1.73 -5.66
#